data_82dede5b1f40259f7e4f140c9a3a5bda
#
_entry.id   82dede5b1f40259f7e4f140c9a3a5bda
#
_cell.length_a   1.000
_cell.length_b   1.000
_cell.length_c   1.000
_cell.angle_alpha   90.00
_cell.angle_beta   90.00
_cell.angle_gamma   90.00
#
_symmetry.space_group_name_H-M   'P 1'
#
loop_
_entity.id
_entity.type
_entity.pdbx_description
1 polymer ?
#
loop_
_entity_poly.entity_id
_entity_poly.type
_entity_poly.pdbx_seq_one_letter_code
_entity_poly.pdbx_strand_id
1 'polypeptide(L)'
;AQAHISVSPESVVLRESTEFTISVPAEGGLTTNRVQVLFPSQVSVYAVADAPGWTTRILRRADGRLRGAEWTGGMIPPDQYATFTVLGTPFEEGTSVWRSEQGTTNGKVKKWTGPPETGEETAPETGPDAPGPAWAVEVTAEPMQATAAGSDGGGALWAAVAGIALGALALVGVGLLWSSRPADLPPDGPEDESAP
;
A
#
# COMPACT_ATOMS: atom_id res chain seq x y z
N ALA A 1 3.73 -5.91 -23.22
CA ALA A 1 2.87 -5.64 -22.08
C ALA A 1 3.12 -4.18 -21.69
N GLN A 2 2.08 -3.37 -21.64
CA GLN A 2 2.17 -2.02 -21.07
C GLN A 2 2.18 -2.18 -19.56
N ALA A 3 3.12 -1.56 -18.91
CA ALA A 3 3.26 -1.58 -17.48
C ALA A 3 2.66 -0.27 -16.94
N HIS A 4 1.42 -0.32 -16.46
CA HIS A 4 0.71 0.85 -15.93
C HIS A 4 1.25 1.24 -14.54
N ILE A 5 1.28 2.53 -14.24
CA ILE A 5 1.46 3.01 -12.87
C ILE A 5 0.22 2.61 -12.08
N SER A 6 0.41 1.99 -10.91
CA SER A 6 -0.67 1.58 -10.03
C SER A 6 -0.56 2.20 -8.65
N VAL A 7 -1.69 2.31 -7.94
CA VAL A 7 -1.75 2.77 -6.55
C VAL A 7 -2.46 1.72 -5.70
N SER A 8 -1.85 1.37 -4.59
CA SER A 8 -2.38 0.40 -3.64
C SER A 8 -2.57 1.09 -2.27
N PRO A 9 -3.62 0.75 -1.54
CA PRO A 9 -4.69 -0.20 -1.87
C PRO A 9 -5.67 0.35 -2.92
N GLU A 10 -6.38 -0.56 -3.61
CA GLU A 10 -7.37 -0.20 -4.63
C GLU A 10 -8.68 0.33 -4.03
N SER A 11 -8.90 0.08 -2.75
CA SER A 11 -10.06 0.54 -1.99
C SER A 11 -9.65 0.95 -0.59
N VAL A 12 -10.23 2.03 -0.09
CA VAL A 12 -9.92 2.63 1.20
C VAL A 12 -11.19 3.08 1.91
N VAL A 13 -11.10 3.18 3.24
CA VAL A 13 -12.23 3.60 4.07
C VAL A 13 -12.19 5.11 4.27
N LEU A 14 -13.36 5.74 4.12
CA LEU A 14 -13.56 7.16 4.34
C LEU A 14 -13.09 7.57 5.75
N ARG A 15 -12.32 8.66 5.84
CA ARG A 15 -11.78 9.24 7.08
C ARG A 15 -10.76 8.38 7.82
N GLU A 16 -10.34 7.26 7.25
CA GLU A 16 -9.22 6.48 7.79
C GLU A 16 -7.88 6.93 7.18
N SER A 17 -6.88 7.10 8.03
CA SER A 17 -5.53 7.39 7.58
C SER A 17 -4.95 6.17 6.87
N THR A 18 -4.54 6.36 5.62
CA THR A 18 -4.10 5.27 4.74
C THR A 18 -2.73 5.58 4.17
N GLU A 19 -1.91 4.56 4.06
CA GLU A 19 -0.69 4.59 3.29
C GLU A 19 -1.00 4.16 1.84
N PHE A 20 -0.68 5.04 0.90
CA PHE A 20 -0.82 4.77 -0.53
C PHE A 20 0.56 4.48 -1.11
N THR A 21 0.73 3.32 -1.72
CA THR A 21 1.94 2.91 -2.43
C THR A 21 1.72 3.03 -3.93
N ILE A 22 2.51 3.88 -4.57
CA ILE A 22 2.51 4.11 -6.01
C ILE A 22 3.61 3.25 -6.62
N SER A 23 3.25 2.25 -7.42
CA SER A 23 4.18 1.38 -8.13
C SER A 23 4.37 1.90 -9.56
N VAL A 24 5.62 2.18 -9.93
CA VAL A 24 5.99 2.75 -11.21
C VAL A 24 6.96 1.82 -11.92
N PRO A 25 6.49 1.01 -12.87
CA PRO A 25 7.37 0.19 -13.70
C PRO A 25 8.05 1.05 -14.78
N ALA A 26 9.19 0.58 -15.28
CA ALA A 26 9.82 1.17 -16.45
C ALA A 26 8.93 0.96 -17.69
N GLU A 27 8.74 2.01 -18.50
CA GLU A 27 7.83 2.01 -19.63
C GLU A 27 8.57 1.85 -20.95
N GLY A 28 8.03 0.98 -21.84
CA GLY A 28 8.48 0.85 -23.22
C GLY A 28 9.95 0.44 -23.39
N GLY A 29 10.52 -0.29 -22.43
CA GLY A 29 11.93 -0.70 -22.45
C GLY A 29 12.91 0.45 -22.23
N LEU A 30 12.46 1.61 -21.76
CA LEU A 30 13.27 2.81 -21.50
C LEU A 30 13.48 3.00 -20.01
N THR A 31 14.62 3.56 -19.63
CA THR A 31 14.89 3.94 -18.25
C THR A 31 14.07 5.17 -17.85
N THR A 32 13.29 5.06 -16.78
CA THR A 32 12.57 6.18 -16.16
C THR A 32 13.51 6.92 -15.21
N ASN A 33 13.53 8.25 -15.30
CA ASN A 33 14.36 9.11 -14.44
C ASN A 33 13.59 10.26 -13.76
N ARG A 34 12.30 10.37 -14.03
CA ARG A 34 11.38 11.33 -13.41
C ARG A 34 10.01 10.71 -13.24
N VAL A 35 9.42 10.90 -12.08
CA VAL A 35 8.03 10.51 -11.78
C VAL A 35 7.34 11.71 -11.14
N GLN A 36 6.17 12.07 -11.61
CA GLN A 36 5.32 13.06 -10.96
C GLN A 36 3.94 12.46 -10.72
N VAL A 37 3.40 12.63 -9.52
CA VAL A 37 2.04 12.20 -9.17
C VAL A 37 1.25 13.38 -8.65
N LEU A 38 0.06 13.58 -9.18
CA LEU A 38 -0.92 14.54 -8.69
C LEU A 38 -1.94 13.82 -7.81
N PHE A 39 -2.07 14.28 -6.58
CA PHE A 39 -2.98 13.70 -5.60
C PHE A 39 -4.42 14.12 -5.89
N PRO A 40 -5.39 13.19 -5.78
CA PRO A 40 -6.79 13.48 -5.99
C PRO A 40 -7.31 14.50 -4.97
N SER A 41 -8.32 15.28 -5.36
CA SER A 41 -8.90 16.30 -4.48
C SER A 41 -9.64 15.71 -3.29
N GLN A 42 -10.14 14.48 -3.40
CA GLN A 42 -10.88 13.75 -2.37
C GLN A 42 -10.00 13.14 -1.27
N VAL A 43 -8.66 13.17 -1.44
CA VAL A 43 -7.71 12.63 -0.46
C VAL A 43 -6.84 13.77 0.07
N SER A 44 -6.85 13.98 1.37
CA SER A 44 -5.95 14.90 2.05
C SER A 44 -4.61 14.23 2.29
N VAL A 45 -3.69 14.28 1.32
CA VAL A 45 -2.32 13.80 1.51
C VAL A 45 -1.57 14.79 2.38
N TYR A 46 -0.89 14.32 3.44
CA TYR A 46 -0.20 15.16 4.42
C TYR A 46 1.28 14.81 4.60
N ALA A 47 1.73 13.63 4.14
CA ALA A 47 3.13 13.23 4.17
C ALA A 47 3.51 12.45 2.90
N VAL A 48 4.76 12.61 2.48
CA VAL A 48 5.40 11.86 1.40
C VAL A 48 6.62 11.19 2.01
N ALA A 49 6.75 9.89 1.82
CA ALA A 49 7.89 9.14 2.34
C ALA A 49 9.18 9.55 1.64
N ASP A 50 10.29 9.40 2.35
CA ASP A 50 11.61 9.48 1.74
C ASP A 50 11.77 8.35 0.71
N ALA A 51 12.38 8.69 -0.43
CA ALA A 51 12.62 7.77 -1.52
C ALA A 51 14.13 7.69 -1.79
N PRO A 52 14.83 6.71 -1.20
CA PRO A 52 16.28 6.60 -1.34
C PRO A 52 16.73 6.59 -2.80
N GLY A 53 17.73 7.42 -3.12
CA GLY A 53 18.23 7.59 -4.49
C GLY A 53 17.43 8.56 -5.36
N TRP A 54 16.35 9.16 -4.83
CA TRP A 54 15.55 10.16 -5.52
C TRP A 54 15.56 11.49 -4.77
N THR A 55 15.48 12.57 -5.51
CA THR A 55 15.22 13.92 -4.98
C THR A 55 13.72 14.17 -5.05
N THR A 56 13.08 14.36 -3.88
CA THR A 56 11.64 14.59 -3.78
C THR A 56 11.33 16.08 -3.75
N ARG A 57 10.45 16.55 -4.64
CA ARG A 57 9.89 17.88 -4.67
C ARG A 57 8.40 17.84 -4.37
N ILE A 58 7.98 18.45 -3.28
CA ILE A 58 6.57 18.53 -2.89
C ILE A 58 5.88 19.64 -3.68
N LEU A 59 4.78 19.32 -4.35
CA LEU A 59 3.92 20.27 -5.03
C LEU A 59 2.79 20.69 -4.09
N ARG A 60 2.58 22.00 -3.95
CA ARG A 60 1.55 22.55 -3.04
C ARG A 60 0.50 23.35 -3.79
N ARG A 61 -0.70 23.43 -3.21
CA ARG A 61 -1.75 24.37 -3.58
C ARG A 61 -1.45 25.73 -2.98
N ALA A 62 -2.21 26.75 -3.38
CA ALA A 62 -2.08 28.10 -2.82
C ALA A 62 -2.39 28.17 -1.32
N ASP A 63 -3.23 27.27 -0.81
CA ASP A 63 -3.58 27.13 0.61
C ASP A 63 -2.55 26.30 1.42
N GLY A 64 -1.42 25.92 0.82
CA GLY A 64 -0.34 25.17 1.44
C GLY A 64 -0.53 23.65 1.46
N ARG A 65 -1.72 23.13 1.17
CA ARG A 65 -1.97 21.68 1.11
C ARG A 65 -1.17 21.01 0.00
N LEU A 66 -0.82 19.74 0.19
CA LEU A 66 -0.11 18.97 -0.80
C LEU A 66 -1.03 18.69 -2.01
N ARG A 67 -0.52 18.98 -3.20
CA ARG A 67 -1.19 18.71 -4.48
C ARG A 67 -0.60 17.53 -5.21
N GLY A 68 0.65 17.18 -4.91
CA GLY A 68 1.38 16.15 -5.60
C GLY A 68 2.82 16.09 -5.13
N ALA A 69 3.56 15.18 -5.71
CA ALA A 69 5.00 15.07 -5.54
C ALA A 69 5.68 14.74 -6.87
N GLU A 70 6.92 15.15 -6.99
CA GLU A 70 7.79 14.83 -8.10
C GLU A 70 9.10 14.26 -7.57
N TRP A 71 9.54 13.16 -8.14
CA TRP A 71 10.79 12.48 -7.84
C TRP A 71 11.68 12.51 -9.05
N THR A 72 12.94 12.95 -8.85
CA THR A 72 13.95 13.09 -9.90
C THR A 72 15.30 12.59 -9.42
N GLY A 73 16.25 12.37 -10.33
CA GLY A 73 17.61 12.00 -9.99
C GLY A 73 17.84 10.50 -9.75
N GLY A 74 16.79 9.72 -9.54
CA GLY A 74 16.84 8.27 -9.54
C GLY A 74 16.70 7.68 -10.93
N MET A 75 16.75 6.35 -11.03
CA MET A 75 16.56 5.61 -12.28
C MET A 75 15.79 4.32 -12.02
N ILE A 76 14.83 4.03 -12.91
CA ILE A 76 14.15 2.74 -12.99
C ILE A 76 14.57 2.12 -14.32
N PRO A 77 15.51 1.16 -14.32
CA PRO A 77 15.95 0.47 -15.54
C PRO A 77 14.80 -0.34 -16.18
N PRO A 78 14.92 -0.73 -17.46
CA PRO A 78 13.99 -1.67 -18.08
C PRO A 78 13.77 -2.91 -17.22
N ASP A 79 12.57 -3.47 -17.27
CA ASP A 79 12.15 -4.67 -16.52
C ASP A 79 12.17 -4.53 -14.99
N GLN A 80 12.33 -3.30 -14.47
CA GLN A 80 12.28 -2.97 -13.05
C GLN A 80 11.14 -1.98 -12.74
N TYR A 81 10.83 -1.84 -11.47
CA TYR A 81 9.90 -0.85 -10.97
C TYR A 81 10.42 -0.20 -9.69
N ALA A 82 9.92 0.99 -9.37
CA ALA A 82 10.13 1.65 -8.08
C ALA A 82 8.78 1.90 -7.39
N THR A 83 8.82 2.04 -6.08
CA THR A 83 7.65 2.39 -5.27
C THR A 83 7.86 3.74 -4.59
N PHE A 84 6.79 4.53 -4.54
CA PHE A 84 6.74 5.81 -3.85
C PHE A 84 5.55 5.80 -2.91
N THR A 85 5.74 6.21 -1.67
CA THR A 85 4.71 6.07 -0.63
C THR A 85 4.27 7.42 -0.11
N VAL A 86 2.98 7.57 0.13
CA VAL A 86 2.39 8.77 0.73
C VAL A 86 1.36 8.39 1.78
N LEU A 87 1.20 9.25 2.80
CA LEU A 87 0.14 9.13 3.80
C LEU A 87 -0.96 10.15 3.53
N GLY A 88 -2.20 9.69 3.54
CA GLY A 88 -3.35 10.54 3.30
C GLY A 88 -4.62 10.03 3.97
N THR A 89 -5.60 10.91 4.08
CA THR A 89 -6.92 10.59 4.62
C THR A 89 -7.95 10.95 3.56
N PRO A 90 -8.72 9.98 3.03
CA PRO A 90 -9.84 10.26 2.15
C PRO A 90 -10.97 10.93 2.95
N PHE A 91 -11.60 11.96 2.38
CA PHE A 91 -12.66 12.71 3.04
C PHE A 91 -13.96 12.84 2.24
N GLU A 92 -13.99 12.24 1.06
CA GLU A 92 -15.15 12.18 0.16
C GLU A 92 -15.24 10.78 -0.46
N GLU A 93 -16.42 10.19 -0.45
CA GLU A 93 -16.68 8.86 -1.04
C GLU A 93 -16.64 8.89 -2.57
N GLY A 94 -16.45 7.71 -3.15
CA GLY A 94 -16.44 7.49 -4.60
C GLY A 94 -15.03 7.30 -5.14
N THR A 95 -14.88 7.40 -6.44
CA THR A 95 -13.64 7.10 -7.15
C THR A 95 -12.65 8.26 -7.06
N SER A 96 -11.53 8.06 -6.39
CA SER A 96 -10.41 9.01 -6.36
C SER A 96 -9.41 8.71 -7.47
N VAL A 97 -9.17 9.68 -8.36
CA VAL A 97 -8.36 9.50 -9.57
C VAL A 97 -6.96 10.07 -9.38
N TRP A 98 -5.97 9.19 -9.41
CA TRP A 98 -4.55 9.49 -9.29
C TRP A 98 -3.94 9.65 -10.67
N ARG A 99 -3.47 10.86 -10.98
CA ARG A 99 -2.85 11.20 -12.26
C ARG A 99 -1.34 11.26 -12.12
N SER A 100 -0.62 10.77 -13.13
CA SER A 100 0.84 10.75 -13.07
C SER A 100 1.48 11.04 -14.44
N GLU A 101 2.75 11.43 -14.37
CA GLU A 101 3.63 11.58 -15.52
C GLU A 101 4.95 10.84 -15.25
N GLN A 102 5.48 10.21 -16.26
CA GLN A 102 6.71 9.44 -16.23
C GLN A 102 7.66 9.94 -17.30
N GLY A 103 8.78 10.50 -16.88
CA GLY A 103 9.84 10.97 -17.78
C GLY A 103 10.93 9.91 -17.95
N THR A 104 11.46 9.79 -19.14
CA THR A 104 12.51 8.84 -19.50
C THR A 104 13.82 9.53 -19.87
N THR A 105 14.92 8.80 -19.85
CA THR A 105 16.27 9.32 -20.11
C THR A 105 16.45 9.87 -21.53
N ASN A 106 15.59 9.50 -22.47
CA ASN A 106 15.58 10.07 -23.82
C ASN A 106 14.74 11.36 -23.96
N GLY A 107 14.22 11.89 -22.83
CA GLY A 107 13.43 13.12 -22.78
C GLY A 107 11.94 12.95 -23.11
N LYS A 108 11.47 11.75 -23.40
CA LYS A 108 10.02 11.51 -23.58
C LYS A 108 9.31 11.51 -22.23
N VAL A 109 8.05 11.95 -22.26
CA VAL A 109 7.14 11.94 -21.10
C VAL A 109 5.89 11.16 -21.47
N LYS A 110 5.64 10.06 -20.77
CA LYS A 110 4.36 9.35 -20.83
C LYS A 110 3.44 9.94 -19.76
N LYS A 111 2.21 10.24 -20.14
CA LYS A 111 1.17 10.76 -19.24
C LYS A 111 0.17 9.65 -18.94
N TRP A 112 -0.18 9.53 -17.67
CA TRP A 112 -1.20 8.63 -17.14
C TRP A 112 -2.32 9.51 -16.56
N THR A 113 -3.03 10.20 -17.45
CA THR A 113 -4.01 11.24 -17.12
C THR A 113 -5.34 11.05 -17.81
N GLY A 114 -5.48 10.01 -18.63
CA GLY A 114 -6.72 9.62 -19.28
C GLY A 114 -7.80 9.18 -18.27
N PRO A 115 -9.00 8.85 -18.76
CA PRO A 115 -10.03 8.25 -17.91
C PRO A 115 -9.48 6.99 -17.23
N PRO A 116 -9.85 6.73 -15.96
CA PRO A 116 -9.46 5.49 -15.29
C PRO A 116 -10.11 4.29 -15.98
N GLU A 117 -9.42 3.16 -15.97
CA GLU A 117 -9.99 1.89 -16.43
C GLU A 117 -11.08 1.49 -15.42
N THR A 118 -12.31 1.37 -15.88
CA THR A 118 -13.44 0.81 -15.14
C THR A 118 -13.77 -0.54 -15.75
N GLY A 119 -13.24 -1.59 -15.14
CA GLY A 119 -13.56 -3.02 -15.26
C GLY A 119 -13.83 -3.66 -16.62
N GLU A 120 -14.48 -3.04 -17.58
CA GLU A 120 -14.87 -3.63 -18.87
C GLU A 120 -14.54 -2.76 -20.10
N GLU A 121 -14.12 -1.54 -19.94
CA GLU A 121 -13.84 -0.66 -21.07
C GLU A 121 -12.45 -0.03 -20.93
N THR A 122 -11.46 -0.72 -21.49
CA THR A 122 -10.16 -0.11 -21.76
C THR A 122 -10.38 1.04 -22.73
N ALA A 123 -10.30 2.28 -22.25
CA ALA A 123 -10.37 3.44 -23.13
C ALA A 123 -9.25 3.30 -24.17
N PRO A 124 -9.56 3.33 -25.48
CA PRO A 124 -8.55 3.09 -26.49
C PRO A 124 -7.48 4.16 -26.43
N GLU A 125 -6.24 3.75 -26.20
CA GLU A 125 -5.09 4.59 -26.47
C GLU A 125 -5.04 4.86 -27.98
N THR A 126 -5.54 6.00 -28.41
CA THR A 126 -5.51 6.40 -29.80
C THR A 126 -4.24 7.19 -30.09
N GLY A 127 -3.18 6.48 -30.48
CA GLY A 127 -1.92 7.08 -30.94
C GLY A 127 -0.76 6.95 -29.94
N PRO A 128 0.49 7.06 -30.42
CA PRO A 128 1.71 6.85 -29.62
C PRO A 128 1.91 7.89 -28.51
N ASP A 129 1.28 9.05 -28.61
CA ASP A 129 1.38 10.15 -27.64
C ASP A 129 0.10 10.32 -26.80
N ALA A 130 -0.89 9.43 -26.96
CA ALA A 130 -2.11 9.48 -26.17
C ALA A 130 -1.81 9.22 -24.68
N PRO A 131 -2.50 9.94 -23.77
CA PRO A 131 -2.35 9.67 -22.36
C PRO A 131 -2.92 8.28 -22.02
N GLY A 132 -2.15 7.47 -21.32
CA GLY A 132 -2.64 6.24 -20.71
C GLY A 132 -3.66 6.51 -19.60
N PRO A 133 -4.39 5.48 -19.13
CA PRO A 133 -5.39 5.63 -18.09
C PRO A 133 -4.77 6.09 -16.78
N ALA A 134 -5.48 6.95 -16.05
CA ALA A 134 -5.14 7.28 -14.68
C ALA A 134 -5.55 6.14 -13.75
N TRP A 135 -4.93 6.04 -12.57
CA TRP A 135 -5.29 5.01 -11.60
C TRP A 135 -6.45 5.47 -10.73
N ALA A 136 -7.39 4.54 -10.47
CA ALA A 136 -8.55 4.77 -9.62
C ALA A 136 -8.38 4.03 -8.28
N VAL A 137 -8.75 4.69 -7.20
CA VAL A 137 -8.88 4.09 -5.86
C VAL A 137 -10.30 4.39 -5.37
N GLU A 138 -11.03 3.36 -4.95
CA GLU A 138 -12.37 3.50 -4.43
C GLU A 138 -12.34 3.92 -2.96
N VAL A 139 -13.12 4.93 -2.61
CA VAL A 139 -13.34 5.39 -1.23
C VAL A 139 -14.74 4.98 -0.80
N THR A 140 -14.84 4.11 0.21
CA THR A 140 -16.11 3.58 0.72
C THR A 140 -16.34 4.03 2.17
N ALA A 141 -17.62 4.16 2.58
CA ALA A 141 -17.96 4.51 3.96
C ALA A 141 -17.59 3.41 4.96
N GLU A 142 -17.59 2.15 4.50
CA GLU A 142 -17.27 0.97 5.30
C GLU A 142 -16.22 0.11 4.58
N PRO A 143 -15.44 -0.69 5.33
CA PRO A 143 -14.51 -1.63 4.72
C PRO A 143 -15.27 -2.55 3.75
N MET A 144 -14.77 -2.69 2.52
CA MET A 144 -15.31 -3.71 1.62
C MET A 144 -15.10 -5.08 2.27
N GLN A 145 -16.18 -5.69 2.74
CA GLN A 145 -16.14 -7.08 3.18
C GLN A 145 -15.83 -7.91 1.93
N ALA A 146 -14.71 -8.63 1.95
CA ALA A 146 -14.45 -9.63 0.94
C ALA A 146 -15.67 -10.56 0.91
N THR A 147 -16.43 -10.50 -0.17
CA THR A 147 -17.58 -11.38 -0.37
C THR A 147 -17.01 -12.79 -0.47
N ALA A 148 -17.07 -13.52 0.64
CA ALA A 148 -16.81 -14.96 0.59
C ALA A 148 -17.78 -15.51 -0.44
N ALA A 149 -17.24 -16.05 -1.54
CA ALA A 149 -18.01 -16.65 -2.61
C ALA A 149 -19.03 -17.60 -1.98
N GLY A 150 -20.29 -17.38 -2.27
CA GLY A 150 -21.42 -18.04 -1.65
C GLY A 150 -21.26 -19.56 -1.63
N SER A 151 -21.33 -20.12 -0.45
CA SER A 151 -21.79 -21.49 -0.27
C SER A 151 -23.18 -21.38 0.35
N ASP A 152 -24.17 -21.68 -0.47
CA ASP A 152 -25.55 -21.92 -0.03
C ASP A 152 -25.57 -22.90 1.15
N GLY A 153 -26.26 -22.51 2.21
CA GLY A 153 -26.81 -23.44 3.18
C GLY A 153 -26.13 -23.55 4.52
N GLY A 154 -26.74 -22.98 5.55
CA GLY A 154 -26.90 -23.54 6.90
C GLY A 154 -25.68 -23.89 7.78
N GLY A 155 -24.45 -23.94 7.24
CA GLY A 155 -23.27 -24.40 7.99
C GLY A 155 -22.41 -23.35 8.66
N ALA A 156 -22.53 -22.07 8.28
CA ALA A 156 -21.61 -21.02 8.71
C ALA A 156 -21.70 -20.67 10.21
N LEU A 157 -22.86 -20.80 10.81
CA LEU A 157 -23.04 -20.55 12.26
C LEU A 157 -22.35 -21.60 13.13
N TRP A 158 -22.32 -22.85 12.70
CA TRP A 158 -21.65 -23.92 13.44
C TRP A 158 -20.12 -23.86 13.35
N ALA A 159 -19.57 -23.37 12.25
CA ALA A 159 -18.14 -23.19 12.08
C ALA A 159 -17.59 -22.08 12.98
N ALA A 160 -18.33 -20.98 13.15
CA ALA A 160 -17.94 -19.88 14.05
C ALA A 160 -17.95 -20.32 15.53
N VAL A 161 -18.94 -21.12 15.96
CA VAL A 161 -19.02 -21.65 17.32
C VAL A 161 -17.91 -22.67 17.59
N ALA A 162 -17.58 -23.52 16.65
CA ALA A 162 -16.49 -24.49 16.77
C ALA A 162 -15.11 -23.82 16.88
N GLY A 163 -14.87 -22.72 16.18
CA GLY A 163 -13.62 -21.95 16.24
C GLY A 163 -13.38 -21.33 17.62
N ILE A 164 -14.40 -20.78 18.25
CA ILE A 164 -14.30 -20.19 19.60
C ILE A 164 -14.03 -21.26 20.66
N ALA A 165 -14.66 -22.43 20.54
CA ALA A 165 -14.45 -23.54 21.49
C ALA A 165 -13.02 -24.10 21.42
N LEU A 166 -12.44 -24.24 20.22
CA LEU A 166 -11.06 -24.71 20.04
C LEU A 166 -10.02 -23.69 20.51
N GLY A 167 -10.28 -22.39 20.34
CA GLY A 167 -9.41 -21.33 20.83
C GLY A 167 -9.34 -21.27 22.37
N ALA A 168 -10.47 -21.47 23.06
CA ALA A 168 -10.52 -21.50 24.52
C ALA A 168 -9.77 -22.72 25.12
N LEU A 169 -9.88 -23.90 24.48
CA LEU A 169 -9.14 -25.09 24.91
C LEU A 169 -7.62 -24.95 24.73
N ALA A 170 -7.16 -24.28 23.66
CA ALA A 170 -5.73 -24.03 23.44
C ALA A 170 -5.13 -23.12 24.53
N LEU A 171 -5.85 -22.09 24.98
CA LEU A 171 -5.39 -21.17 26.02
C LEU A 171 -5.31 -21.87 27.40
N VAL A 172 -6.25 -22.76 27.73
CA VAL A 172 -6.21 -23.56 28.96
C VAL A 172 -5.04 -24.54 28.95
N GLY A 173 -4.75 -25.18 27.78
CA GLY A 173 -3.62 -26.10 27.66
C GLY A 173 -2.26 -25.40 27.82
N VAL A 174 -2.08 -24.21 27.32
CA VAL A 174 -0.85 -23.41 27.50
C VAL A 174 -0.68 -22.97 28.93
N GLY A 175 -1.77 -22.57 29.60
CA GLY A 175 -1.74 -22.17 31.02
C GLY A 175 -1.31 -23.32 31.93
N LEU A 176 -1.80 -24.56 31.73
CA LEU A 176 -1.45 -25.74 32.50
C LEU A 176 0.02 -26.19 32.27
N LEU A 177 0.52 -26.07 31.04
CA LEU A 177 1.93 -26.37 30.74
C LEU A 177 2.89 -25.38 31.37
N TRP A 178 2.48 -24.11 31.53
CA TRP A 178 3.33 -23.09 32.14
C TRP A 178 3.36 -23.21 33.66
N SER A 179 2.26 -23.62 34.31
CA SER A 179 2.19 -23.82 35.76
C SER A 179 2.91 -25.10 36.27
N SER A 180 3.26 -26.03 35.37
CA SER A 180 3.94 -27.28 35.72
C SER A 180 5.46 -27.24 35.50
N ARG A 181 6.06 -26.08 35.18
CA ARG A 181 7.51 -25.97 35.13
C ARG A 181 8.11 -26.00 36.52
N PRO A 182 9.09 -26.89 36.84
CA PRO A 182 9.80 -26.84 38.10
C PRO A 182 10.59 -25.51 38.19
N ALA A 183 10.58 -24.90 39.36
CA ALA A 183 11.40 -23.72 39.62
C ALA A 183 12.86 -24.17 39.68
N ASP A 184 13.68 -23.65 38.78
CA ASP A 184 15.12 -23.83 38.85
C ASP A 184 15.64 -23.12 40.12
N LEU A 185 16.20 -23.87 41.02
CA LEU A 185 16.91 -23.35 42.21
C LEU A 185 18.19 -22.66 41.73
N PRO A 186 18.56 -21.49 42.29
CA PRO A 186 19.83 -20.87 41.96
C PRO A 186 20.98 -21.76 42.39
N PRO A 187 22.11 -21.79 41.66
CA PRO A 187 23.30 -22.55 42.02
C PRO A 187 23.88 -21.99 43.33
N ASP A 188 24.28 -22.92 44.26
CA ASP A 188 24.97 -22.61 45.50
C ASP A 188 26.23 -21.77 45.20
N GLY A 189 26.39 -20.71 45.98
CA GLY A 189 27.53 -19.80 45.88
C GLY A 189 28.89 -20.50 46.13
N PRO A 190 29.99 -19.90 45.75
CA PRO A 190 31.30 -20.48 45.90
C PRO A 190 31.64 -20.59 47.38
N GLU A 191 32.10 -21.79 47.81
CA GLU A 191 32.70 -22.01 49.11
C GLU A 191 33.98 -21.20 49.25
N ASP A 192 34.05 -20.41 50.30
CA ASP A 192 35.19 -19.63 50.71
C ASP A 192 36.29 -20.57 51.26
N GLU A 193 37.27 -20.86 50.43
CA GLU A 193 38.48 -21.59 50.87
C GLU A 193 39.60 -20.59 51.19
N SER A 194 39.60 -20.12 52.43
CA SER A 194 40.71 -19.39 53.02
C SER A 194 41.45 -20.27 53.98
N ALA A 195 42.75 -20.39 53.77
CA ALA A 195 43.86 -20.51 54.66
C ALA A 195 44.76 -21.77 54.48
N PRO A 196 45.99 -21.76 54.92
CA PRO A 196 46.75 -20.77 55.69
C PRO A 196 47.91 -20.13 54.97
#